data_5d6b1bd1baa30bd143a41258139952e2
#
_entry.id   5d6b1bd1baa30bd143a41258139952e2
#
_cell.length_a   1.000
_cell.length_b   1.000
_cell.length_c   1.000
_cell.angle_alpha   90.00
_cell.angle_beta   90.00
_cell.angle_gamma   90.00
#
_symmetry.space_group_name_H-M   'P 1'
#
loop_
_entity.id
_entity.type
_entity.pdbx_description
1 polymer ?
#
loop_
_entity_poly.entity_id
_entity_poly.type
_entity_poly.pdbx_seq_one_letter_code
_entity_poly.pdbx_strand_id
1 'polypeptide(L)'
;MAEQSIQHHPLLRRRDGHHARVTFEELFFDLVYVFAVTQLSHELLTNLNPTGVIETLILWFAVWLGWQYTCWVTNWFDPETPRIRGLIFAVMLAGLVMASAIPGAFGDRGWIFVLAYVALQVGRTAYIAWELGPDHPLAANYRRMLGWVSISAVLWIAGAFVEHEARMALWAVAILCEYVSPMFGFPLPGLGRSKTSDWTIEGGHLAERCQLFVIVALGETLLATGATMARAEVWDVPVLSALLATFLGTLAMWWLYFGTSSKDATAAITRSDDPGRIGAYFHYIHAILIGGVIATAVGNDLVLAHPHDPLKTAYVVILVAGPAIYLLGSAIYKKAVYGVVPASHMVGVAALVLLVPVAYAVDLLTMGWLTTIVLLFVGFREGRTLRKRTLSSAAQPASH
;
A
#
# COMPACT_ATOMS: atom_id res chain seq x y z
N MET A 1 16.32 -31.29 -15.55
CA MET A 1 17.21 -30.39 -16.33
C MET A 1 16.63 -29.00 -16.54
N ALA A 2 15.35 -28.82 -16.82
CA ALA A 2 14.74 -27.46 -16.95
C ALA A 2 14.71 -26.68 -15.61
N GLU A 3 14.41 -27.31 -14.49
CA GLU A 3 14.42 -26.67 -13.16
C GLU A 3 15.82 -26.23 -12.70
N GLN A 4 16.88 -26.95 -13.08
CA GLN A 4 18.27 -26.60 -12.77
C GLN A 4 18.76 -25.39 -13.59
N SER A 5 18.26 -25.21 -14.82
CA SER A 5 18.64 -24.03 -15.65
C SER A 5 18.00 -22.72 -15.20
N ILE A 6 16.87 -22.77 -14.49
CA ILE A 6 16.20 -21.57 -13.92
C ILE A 6 17.03 -20.99 -12.76
N GLN A 7 17.80 -21.82 -12.04
CA GLN A 7 18.55 -21.40 -10.85
C GLN A 7 19.91 -20.72 -11.12
N HIS A 8 20.36 -20.66 -12.38
CA HIS A 8 21.74 -20.21 -12.69
C HIS A 8 21.87 -18.86 -13.41
N HIS A 9 20.80 -18.07 -13.51
CA HIS A 9 20.96 -16.73 -14.08
C HIS A 9 21.67 -15.81 -13.06
N PRO A 10 22.76 -15.11 -13.45
CA PRO A 10 23.60 -14.36 -12.51
C PRO A 10 22.92 -13.18 -11.80
N LEU A 11 21.75 -12.74 -12.29
CA LEU A 11 20.97 -11.65 -11.72
C LEU A 11 19.86 -12.14 -10.79
N LEU A 12 19.55 -13.46 -10.77
CA LEU A 12 18.49 -13.99 -9.93
C LEU A 12 18.99 -14.22 -8.49
N ARG A 13 18.09 -13.99 -7.53
CA ARG A 13 18.34 -14.38 -6.13
C ARG A 13 18.60 -15.87 -6.01
N ARG A 14 19.59 -16.25 -5.23
CA ARG A 14 19.83 -17.64 -4.87
C ARG A 14 18.72 -18.09 -3.92
N ARG A 15 18.07 -19.18 -4.25
CA ARG A 15 17.03 -19.82 -3.43
C ARG A 15 17.59 -21.07 -2.79
N ASP A 16 18.02 -20.96 -1.56
CA ASP A 16 18.59 -22.04 -0.75
C ASP A 16 17.57 -22.69 0.20
N GLY A 17 16.29 -22.34 0.08
CA GLY A 17 15.22 -22.79 0.96
C GLY A 17 15.06 -21.94 2.24
N HIS A 18 15.94 -20.98 2.46
CA HIS A 18 15.82 -20.02 3.56
C HIS A 18 15.04 -18.75 3.13
N HIS A 19 14.53 -18.04 4.12
CA HIS A 19 13.85 -16.78 3.90
C HIS A 19 14.82 -15.71 3.36
N ALA A 20 14.51 -15.18 2.17
CA ALA A 20 15.26 -14.08 1.58
C ALA A 20 14.96 -12.79 2.35
N ARG A 21 15.95 -12.24 3.04
CA ARG A 21 15.82 -10.99 3.79
C ARG A 21 15.69 -9.81 2.84
N VAL A 22 14.97 -8.79 3.30
CA VAL A 22 14.93 -7.48 2.62
C VAL A 22 16.32 -6.84 2.70
N THR A 23 16.81 -6.34 1.57
CA THR A 23 18.13 -5.72 1.45
C THR A 23 18.09 -4.22 1.78
N PHE A 24 19.26 -3.62 2.00
CA PHE A 24 19.36 -2.17 2.23
C PHE A 24 18.95 -1.34 1.02
N GLU A 25 19.18 -1.85 -0.19
CA GLU A 25 18.74 -1.23 -1.44
C GLU A 25 17.21 -1.14 -1.52
N GLU A 26 16.52 -2.19 -1.08
CA GLU A 26 15.06 -2.23 -1.03
C GLU A 26 14.48 -1.31 0.04
N LEU A 27 15.12 -1.23 1.21
CA LEU A 27 14.73 -0.28 2.25
C LEU A 27 14.95 1.17 1.80
N PHE A 28 16.06 1.43 1.13
CA PHE A 28 16.36 2.76 0.59
C PHE A 28 15.37 3.16 -0.51
N PHE A 29 14.98 2.21 -1.36
CA PHE A 29 13.93 2.39 -2.35
C PHE A 29 12.59 2.78 -1.69
N ASP A 30 12.21 2.16 -0.58
CA ASP A 30 10.96 2.45 0.11
C ASP A 30 10.88 3.90 0.63
N LEU A 31 12.01 4.57 0.91
CA LEU A 31 12.01 5.97 1.35
C LEU A 31 11.42 6.94 0.30
N VAL A 32 11.56 6.64 -0.99
CA VAL A 32 10.92 7.43 -2.04
C VAL A 32 9.40 7.36 -1.93
N TYR A 33 8.87 6.21 -1.52
CA TYR A 33 7.43 6.02 -1.36
C TYR A 33 6.90 6.59 -0.04
N VAL A 34 7.74 6.78 0.99
CA VAL A 34 7.39 7.64 2.15
C VAL A 34 7.03 9.02 1.63
N PHE A 35 7.92 9.62 0.84
CA PHE A 35 7.67 10.95 0.26
C PHE A 35 6.43 10.97 -0.64
N ALA A 36 6.20 9.94 -1.45
CA ALA A 36 4.99 9.85 -2.27
C ALA A 36 3.70 9.79 -1.42
N VAL A 37 3.70 9.04 -0.32
CA VAL A 37 2.57 8.97 0.64
C VAL A 37 2.34 10.32 1.29
N THR A 38 3.39 11.05 1.69
CA THR A 38 3.31 12.42 2.19
C THR A 38 2.63 13.35 1.17
N GLN A 39 3.06 13.30 -0.10
CA GLN A 39 2.46 14.15 -1.14
C GLN A 39 0.98 13.81 -1.39
N LEU A 40 0.61 12.54 -1.34
CA LEU A 40 -0.79 12.09 -1.46
C LEU A 40 -1.65 12.57 -0.29
N SER A 41 -1.14 12.51 0.94
CA SER A 41 -1.83 13.04 2.12
C SER A 41 -2.07 14.55 2.00
N HIS A 42 -1.05 15.29 1.55
CA HIS A 42 -1.19 16.73 1.32
C HIS A 42 -2.16 17.08 0.19
N GLU A 43 -2.12 16.34 -0.91
CA GLU A 43 -3.04 16.52 -2.04
C GLU A 43 -4.49 16.29 -1.60
N LEU A 44 -4.75 15.20 -0.86
CA LEU A 44 -6.07 14.90 -0.33
C LEU A 44 -6.54 15.95 0.67
N LEU A 45 -5.67 16.43 1.56
CA LEU A 45 -5.99 17.46 2.55
C LEU A 45 -6.39 18.78 1.88
N THR A 46 -5.65 19.17 0.83
CA THR A 46 -5.85 20.45 0.10
C THR A 46 -7.11 20.39 -0.75
N ASN A 47 -7.45 19.23 -1.30
CA ASN A 47 -8.56 18.99 -2.22
C ASN A 47 -9.60 18.03 -1.62
N LEU A 48 -10.04 18.27 -0.39
CA LEU A 48 -10.98 17.41 0.33
C LEU A 48 -12.42 17.59 -0.18
N ASN A 49 -12.64 17.20 -1.42
CA ASN A 49 -13.92 17.20 -2.13
C ASN A 49 -14.01 15.92 -3.01
N PRO A 50 -15.19 15.55 -3.56
CA PRO A 50 -15.35 14.31 -4.31
C PRO A 50 -14.36 14.14 -5.48
N THR A 51 -14.08 15.22 -6.22
CA THR A 51 -13.13 15.19 -7.35
C THR A 51 -11.72 14.94 -6.84
N GLY A 52 -11.25 15.68 -5.84
CA GLY A 52 -9.91 15.51 -5.26
C GLY A 52 -9.71 14.12 -4.62
N VAL A 53 -10.76 13.52 -4.05
CA VAL A 53 -10.71 12.12 -3.58
C VAL A 53 -10.48 11.16 -4.74
N ILE A 54 -11.18 11.32 -5.86
CA ILE A 54 -11.01 10.46 -7.05
C ILE A 54 -9.60 10.64 -7.64
N GLU A 55 -9.14 11.87 -7.77
CA GLU A 55 -7.79 12.20 -8.23
C GLU A 55 -6.73 11.56 -7.34
N THR A 56 -6.84 11.74 -6.03
CA THR A 56 -5.91 11.12 -5.06
C THR A 56 -5.94 9.60 -5.15
N LEU A 57 -7.10 8.98 -5.34
CA LEU A 57 -7.20 7.52 -5.54
C LEU A 57 -6.50 7.06 -6.81
N ILE A 58 -6.66 7.77 -7.93
CA ILE A 58 -5.96 7.45 -9.19
C ILE A 58 -4.43 7.52 -8.95
N LEU A 59 -3.95 8.61 -8.34
CA LEU A 59 -2.53 8.78 -8.04
C LEU A 59 -2.02 7.73 -7.03
N TRP A 60 -2.81 7.42 -5.99
CA TRP A 60 -2.47 6.38 -5.03
C TRP A 60 -2.29 5.02 -5.69
N PHE A 61 -3.23 4.63 -6.54
CA PHE A 61 -3.15 3.34 -7.23
C PHE A 61 -1.97 3.28 -8.21
N ALA A 62 -1.60 4.39 -8.87
CA ALA A 62 -0.39 4.47 -9.69
C ALA A 62 0.88 4.32 -8.84
N VAL A 63 0.99 5.08 -7.75
CA VAL A 63 2.11 5.00 -6.81
C VAL A 63 2.27 3.59 -6.27
N TRP A 64 1.15 2.97 -5.83
CA TRP A 64 1.17 1.61 -5.31
C TRP A 64 1.67 0.59 -6.34
N LEU A 65 1.21 0.65 -7.60
CA LEU A 65 1.68 -0.24 -8.66
C LEU A 65 3.16 -0.05 -8.97
N GLY A 66 3.65 1.19 -8.97
CA GLY A 66 5.07 1.47 -9.12
C GLY A 66 5.92 0.75 -8.07
N TRP A 67 5.49 0.79 -6.82
CA TRP A 67 6.10 0.08 -5.71
C TRP A 67 5.94 -1.44 -5.84
N GLN A 68 4.72 -1.90 -6.01
CA GLN A 68 4.37 -3.33 -6.08
C GLN A 68 5.17 -4.06 -7.15
N TYR A 69 5.20 -3.56 -8.38
CA TYR A 69 5.94 -4.22 -9.46
C TYR A 69 7.45 -4.22 -9.22
N THR A 70 7.99 -3.20 -8.53
CA THR A 70 9.40 -3.21 -8.14
C THR A 70 9.68 -4.26 -7.06
N CYS A 71 8.78 -4.44 -6.09
CA CYS A 71 8.87 -5.53 -5.10
C CYS A 71 8.87 -6.92 -5.77
N TRP A 72 8.08 -7.12 -6.84
CA TRP A 72 8.11 -8.36 -7.60
C TRP A 72 9.42 -8.56 -8.35
N VAL A 73 10.00 -7.49 -8.92
CA VAL A 73 11.33 -7.56 -9.53
C VAL A 73 12.36 -7.98 -8.48
N THR A 74 12.41 -7.33 -7.33
CA THR A 74 13.41 -7.64 -6.28
C THR A 74 13.12 -8.96 -5.54
N ASN A 75 11.94 -9.54 -5.69
CA ASN A 75 11.67 -10.90 -5.23
C ASN A 75 12.38 -11.96 -6.09
N TRP A 76 12.48 -11.74 -7.40
CA TRP A 76 13.17 -12.65 -8.32
C TRP A 76 14.65 -12.30 -8.50
N PHE A 77 14.98 -11.01 -8.63
CA PHE A 77 16.31 -10.52 -8.94
C PHE A 77 17.02 -10.01 -7.70
N ASP A 78 18.32 -10.25 -7.65
CA ASP A 78 19.15 -9.88 -6.50
C ASP A 78 19.55 -8.40 -6.54
N PRO A 79 19.03 -7.56 -5.60
CA PRO A 79 19.35 -6.14 -5.52
C PRO A 79 20.83 -5.84 -5.25
N GLU A 80 21.58 -6.80 -4.68
CA GLU A 80 23.00 -6.62 -4.38
C GLU A 80 23.88 -6.71 -5.64
N THR A 81 23.34 -7.26 -6.75
CA THR A 81 24.05 -7.27 -8.02
C THR A 81 24.12 -5.86 -8.63
N PRO A 82 25.27 -5.40 -9.18
CA PRO A 82 25.45 -4.04 -9.67
C PRO A 82 24.41 -3.60 -10.70
N ARG A 83 23.97 -4.52 -11.57
CA ARG A 83 22.97 -4.24 -12.62
C ARG A 83 21.57 -4.01 -12.05
N ILE A 84 21.14 -4.84 -11.11
CA ILE A 84 19.82 -4.69 -10.47
C ILE A 84 19.83 -3.51 -9.51
N ARG A 85 20.92 -3.30 -8.77
CA ARG A 85 21.12 -2.08 -7.95
C ARG A 85 21.01 -0.81 -8.77
N GLY A 86 21.66 -0.76 -9.94
CA GLY A 86 21.57 0.37 -10.87
C GLY A 86 20.14 0.59 -11.36
N LEU A 87 19.41 -0.48 -11.67
CA LEU A 87 17.99 -0.40 -12.02
C LEU A 87 17.15 0.17 -10.87
N ILE A 88 17.35 -0.31 -9.63
CA ILE A 88 16.61 0.18 -8.45
C ILE A 88 16.86 1.68 -8.27
N PHE A 89 18.11 2.15 -8.38
CA PHE A 89 18.42 3.57 -8.24
C PHE A 89 17.82 4.42 -9.37
N ALA A 90 17.77 3.92 -10.60
CA ALA A 90 17.08 4.59 -11.70
C ALA A 90 15.55 4.67 -11.44
N VAL A 91 14.95 3.58 -10.94
CA VAL A 91 13.53 3.53 -10.55
C VAL A 91 13.26 4.46 -9.36
N MET A 92 14.17 4.57 -8.40
CA MET A 92 14.08 5.54 -7.28
C MET A 92 14.05 6.97 -7.80
N LEU A 93 14.94 7.34 -8.72
CA LEU A 93 14.97 8.69 -9.30
C LEU A 93 13.65 8.99 -10.02
N ALA A 94 13.19 8.08 -10.86
CA ALA A 94 11.89 8.23 -11.53
C ALA A 94 10.73 8.34 -10.53
N GLY A 95 10.73 7.52 -9.48
CA GLY A 95 9.75 7.56 -8.40
C GLY A 95 9.76 8.88 -7.62
N LEU A 96 10.95 9.44 -7.36
CA LEU A 96 11.09 10.73 -6.69
C LEU A 96 10.54 11.87 -7.56
N VAL A 97 10.84 11.86 -8.87
CA VAL A 97 10.27 12.84 -9.83
C VAL A 97 8.75 12.70 -9.89
N MET A 98 8.25 11.47 -10.00
CA MET A 98 6.82 11.17 -9.99
C MET A 98 6.15 11.71 -8.72
N ALA A 99 6.69 11.40 -7.55
CA ALA A 99 6.16 11.84 -6.26
C ALA A 99 6.17 13.37 -6.13
N SER A 100 7.23 14.03 -6.59
CA SER A 100 7.33 15.50 -6.59
C SER A 100 6.30 16.19 -7.51
N ALA A 101 5.78 15.45 -8.49
CA ALA A 101 4.76 15.95 -9.41
C ALA A 101 3.32 15.72 -8.93
N ILE A 102 3.09 14.92 -7.87
CA ILE A 102 1.76 14.64 -7.30
C ILE A 102 0.96 15.92 -7.07
N PRO A 103 1.50 16.95 -6.34
CA PRO A 103 0.79 18.22 -6.18
C PRO A 103 0.74 18.98 -7.52
N GLY A 104 -0.25 18.79 -8.31
CA GLY A 104 -0.42 19.38 -9.64
C GLY A 104 -0.38 18.35 -10.76
N ALA A 105 -0.48 17.07 -10.45
CA ALA A 105 -0.56 16.01 -11.46
C ALA A 105 -1.79 16.16 -12.36
N PHE A 106 -2.92 16.61 -11.81
CA PHE A 106 -4.11 16.97 -12.58
C PHE A 106 -4.08 18.38 -13.19
N GLY A 107 -3.02 19.16 -12.93
CA GLY A 107 -2.72 20.48 -13.49
C GLY A 107 -1.50 20.46 -14.41
N ASP A 108 -0.62 21.44 -14.20
CA ASP A 108 0.55 21.72 -15.05
C ASP A 108 1.66 20.67 -14.96
N ARG A 109 1.70 19.86 -13.88
CA ARG A 109 2.72 18.83 -13.69
C ARG A 109 2.31 17.44 -14.19
N GLY A 110 1.14 17.33 -14.82
CA GLY A 110 0.62 16.03 -15.28
C GLY A 110 1.56 15.30 -16.22
N TRP A 111 2.19 16.01 -17.14
CA TRP A 111 3.17 15.41 -18.06
C TRP A 111 4.44 14.93 -17.35
N ILE A 112 4.91 15.63 -16.29
CA ILE A 112 6.06 15.21 -15.48
C ILE A 112 5.73 13.92 -14.74
N PHE A 113 4.55 13.89 -14.07
CA PHE A 113 4.06 12.69 -13.37
C PHE A 113 4.02 11.49 -14.31
N VAL A 114 3.40 11.65 -15.48
CA VAL A 114 3.22 10.55 -16.44
C VAL A 114 4.55 10.09 -17.02
N LEU A 115 5.44 11.00 -17.43
CA LEU A 115 6.73 10.58 -17.99
C LEU A 115 7.56 9.82 -16.96
N ALA A 116 7.58 10.27 -15.71
CA ALA A 116 8.26 9.58 -14.63
C ALA A 116 7.63 8.21 -14.33
N TYR A 117 6.30 8.12 -14.28
CA TYR A 117 5.57 6.88 -14.07
C TYR A 117 5.79 5.87 -15.21
N VAL A 118 5.67 6.31 -16.45
CA VAL A 118 5.89 5.47 -17.64
C VAL A 118 7.35 5.00 -17.70
N ALA A 119 8.32 5.90 -17.46
CA ALA A 119 9.73 5.52 -17.40
C ALA A 119 9.98 4.45 -16.32
N LEU A 120 9.35 4.60 -15.15
CA LEU A 120 9.42 3.62 -14.07
C LEU A 120 8.81 2.28 -14.48
N GLN A 121 7.57 2.25 -14.98
CA GLN A 121 6.84 1.02 -15.29
C GLN A 121 7.36 0.32 -16.55
N VAL A 122 7.43 1.04 -17.65
CA VAL A 122 7.87 0.49 -18.95
C VAL A 122 9.38 0.29 -18.95
N GLY A 123 10.17 1.27 -18.48
CA GLY A 123 11.63 1.19 -18.46
C GLY A 123 12.15 0.04 -17.61
N ARG A 124 11.64 -0.11 -16.38
CA ARG A 124 11.98 -1.25 -15.51
C ARG A 124 11.64 -2.59 -16.17
N THR A 125 10.42 -2.71 -16.69
CA THR A 125 9.95 -3.98 -17.28
C THR A 125 10.71 -4.34 -18.55
N ALA A 126 11.00 -3.34 -19.41
CA ALA A 126 11.79 -3.53 -20.61
C ALA A 126 13.24 -3.92 -20.30
N TYR A 127 13.86 -3.26 -19.30
CA TYR A 127 15.22 -3.59 -18.87
C TYR A 127 15.33 -5.04 -18.40
N ILE A 128 14.39 -5.49 -17.56
CA ILE A 128 14.37 -6.88 -17.08
C ILE A 128 14.12 -7.86 -18.24
N ALA A 129 13.18 -7.55 -19.14
CA ALA A 129 12.92 -8.40 -20.30
C ALA A 129 14.16 -8.53 -21.21
N TRP A 130 14.94 -7.47 -21.33
CA TRP A 130 16.19 -7.45 -22.10
C TRP A 130 17.30 -8.27 -21.40
N GLU A 131 17.52 -8.09 -20.11
CA GLU A 131 18.55 -8.81 -19.33
C GLU A 131 18.29 -10.33 -19.28
N LEU A 132 17.02 -10.74 -19.22
CA LEU A 132 16.65 -12.17 -19.23
C LEU A 132 16.94 -12.85 -20.56
N GLY A 133 16.94 -12.11 -21.66
CA GLY A 133 17.04 -12.69 -23.00
C GLY A 133 15.81 -13.51 -23.42
N PRO A 134 15.81 -14.07 -24.65
CA PRO A 134 14.64 -14.74 -25.20
C PRO A 134 14.34 -16.11 -24.60
N ASP A 135 15.35 -16.83 -24.13
CA ASP A 135 15.27 -18.25 -23.79
C ASP A 135 14.94 -18.50 -22.31
N HIS A 136 15.00 -17.45 -21.48
CA HIS A 136 14.72 -17.60 -20.06
C HIS A 136 13.21 -17.80 -19.80
N PRO A 137 12.79 -18.74 -18.92
CA PRO A 137 11.38 -19.03 -18.64
C PRO A 137 10.55 -17.82 -18.20
N LEU A 138 11.14 -16.90 -17.42
CA LEU A 138 10.49 -15.66 -17.00
C LEU A 138 10.34 -14.63 -18.14
N ALA A 139 11.11 -14.74 -19.23
CA ALA A 139 11.11 -13.75 -20.32
C ALA A 139 9.73 -13.62 -20.97
N ALA A 140 9.02 -14.73 -21.17
CA ALA A 140 7.67 -14.70 -21.73
C ALA A 140 6.70 -13.93 -20.87
N ASN A 141 6.80 -14.05 -19.53
CA ASN A 141 5.98 -13.29 -18.60
C ASN A 141 6.30 -11.77 -18.66
N TYR A 142 7.59 -11.40 -18.61
CA TYR A 142 8.01 -10.01 -18.70
C TYR A 142 7.65 -9.34 -20.03
N ARG A 143 7.67 -10.10 -21.14
CA ARG A 143 7.19 -9.58 -22.45
C ARG A 143 5.69 -9.30 -22.46
N ARG A 144 4.87 -10.15 -21.81
CA ARG A 144 3.43 -9.92 -21.67
C ARG A 144 3.16 -8.71 -20.76
N MET A 145 3.86 -8.61 -19.62
CA MET A 145 3.80 -7.43 -18.75
C MET A 145 4.18 -6.17 -19.52
N LEU A 146 5.31 -6.19 -20.29
CA LEU A 146 5.75 -5.05 -21.09
C LEU A 146 4.68 -4.61 -22.07
N GLY A 147 4.02 -5.56 -22.74
CA GLY A 147 2.91 -5.24 -23.65
C GLY A 147 1.78 -4.49 -22.95
N TRP A 148 1.34 -4.97 -21.78
CA TRP A 148 0.26 -4.34 -21.03
C TRP A 148 0.62 -2.97 -20.45
N VAL A 149 1.81 -2.84 -19.83
CA VAL A 149 2.26 -1.53 -19.33
C VAL A 149 2.53 -0.54 -20.47
N SER A 150 2.86 -1.02 -21.69
CA SER A 150 3.00 -0.17 -22.86
C SER A 150 1.63 0.30 -23.41
N ILE A 151 0.60 -0.56 -23.38
CA ILE A 151 -0.77 -0.18 -23.71
C ILE A 151 -1.28 0.87 -22.71
N SER A 152 -1.10 0.62 -21.44
CA SER A 152 -1.45 1.55 -20.36
C SER A 152 -0.69 2.88 -20.49
N ALA A 153 0.61 2.86 -20.86
CA ALA A 153 1.42 4.04 -21.07
C ALA A 153 0.85 4.97 -22.14
N VAL A 154 0.23 4.41 -23.19
CA VAL A 154 -0.45 5.23 -24.22
C VAL A 154 -1.61 6.03 -23.60
N LEU A 155 -2.41 5.40 -22.73
CA LEU A 155 -3.51 6.08 -22.05
C LEU A 155 -3.01 7.13 -21.06
N TRP A 156 -1.94 6.81 -20.30
CA TRP A 156 -1.29 7.75 -19.40
C TRP A 156 -0.79 8.98 -20.14
N ILE A 157 -0.05 8.78 -21.25
CA ILE A 157 0.52 9.86 -22.06
C ILE A 157 -0.61 10.67 -22.70
N ALA A 158 -1.61 10.02 -23.31
CA ALA A 158 -2.74 10.73 -23.90
C ALA A 158 -3.46 11.59 -22.87
N GLY A 159 -3.68 11.07 -21.65
CA GLY A 159 -4.31 11.82 -20.56
C GLY A 159 -3.51 13.05 -20.13
N ALA A 160 -2.18 13.06 -20.27
CA ALA A 160 -1.36 14.21 -19.91
C ALA A 160 -1.59 15.45 -20.82
N PHE A 161 -2.12 15.25 -22.03
CA PHE A 161 -2.30 16.29 -23.04
C PHE A 161 -3.76 16.69 -23.27
N VAL A 162 -4.70 16.18 -22.49
CA VAL A 162 -6.12 16.52 -22.59
C VAL A 162 -6.60 17.27 -21.35
N GLU A 163 -7.82 17.81 -21.44
CA GLU A 163 -8.45 18.54 -20.34
C GLU A 163 -8.73 17.64 -19.13
N HIS A 164 -8.97 18.26 -17.98
CA HIS A 164 -9.05 17.66 -16.68
C HIS A 164 -9.96 16.42 -16.60
N GLU A 165 -11.20 16.50 -17.07
CA GLU A 165 -12.17 15.40 -17.03
C GLU A 165 -11.76 14.20 -17.90
N ALA A 166 -11.27 14.49 -19.11
CA ALA A 166 -10.77 13.48 -20.03
C ALA A 166 -9.48 12.84 -19.50
N ARG A 167 -8.60 13.63 -18.88
CA ARG A 167 -7.40 13.13 -18.18
C ARG A 167 -7.77 12.14 -17.09
N MET A 168 -8.70 12.51 -16.21
CA MET A 168 -9.18 11.65 -15.12
C MET A 168 -9.75 10.33 -15.66
N ALA A 169 -10.56 10.39 -16.72
CA ALA A 169 -11.12 9.18 -17.34
C ALA A 169 -10.04 8.28 -17.95
N LEU A 170 -9.10 8.85 -18.72
CA LEU A 170 -8.02 8.08 -19.34
C LEU A 170 -7.10 7.44 -18.31
N TRP A 171 -6.73 8.17 -17.25
CA TRP A 171 -5.89 7.64 -16.17
C TRP A 171 -6.60 6.58 -15.35
N ALA A 172 -7.90 6.74 -15.11
CA ALA A 172 -8.72 5.69 -14.46
C ALA A 172 -8.74 4.41 -15.30
N VAL A 173 -8.91 4.51 -16.63
CA VAL A 173 -8.85 3.34 -17.53
C VAL A 173 -7.46 2.73 -17.56
N ALA A 174 -6.39 3.54 -17.56
CA ALA A 174 -5.01 3.05 -17.49
C ALA A 174 -4.77 2.24 -16.21
N ILE A 175 -5.19 2.75 -15.05
CA ILE A 175 -5.14 2.03 -13.77
C ILE A 175 -5.91 0.70 -13.83
N LEU A 176 -7.14 0.72 -14.36
CA LEU A 176 -7.93 -0.51 -14.52
C LEU A 176 -7.19 -1.54 -15.38
N CYS A 177 -6.59 -1.13 -16.49
CA CYS A 177 -5.77 -2.02 -17.33
C CYS A 177 -4.63 -2.66 -16.54
N GLU A 178 -3.92 -1.87 -15.72
CA GLU A 178 -2.76 -2.35 -14.95
C GLU A 178 -3.15 -3.26 -13.79
N TYR A 179 -4.31 -3.03 -13.13
CA TYR A 179 -4.79 -3.89 -12.05
C TYR A 179 -5.48 -5.16 -12.56
N VAL A 180 -6.16 -5.08 -13.69
CA VAL A 180 -6.93 -6.21 -14.23
C VAL A 180 -6.04 -7.17 -15.02
N SER A 181 -5.06 -6.67 -15.76
CA SER A 181 -4.19 -7.51 -16.60
C SER A 181 -3.47 -8.64 -15.84
N PRO A 182 -2.88 -8.43 -14.63
CA PRO A 182 -2.26 -9.51 -13.87
C PRO A 182 -3.26 -10.56 -13.38
N MET A 183 -4.51 -10.18 -13.08
CA MET A 183 -5.56 -11.11 -12.64
C MET A 183 -5.89 -12.15 -13.70
N PHE A 184 -5.72 -11.80 -14.99
CA PHE A 184 -5.93 -12.70 -16.12
C PHE A 184 -4.62 -13.27 -16.70
N GLY A 185 -3.48 -13.03 -16.05
CA GLY A 185 -2.17 -13.53 -16.49
C GLY A 185 -1.61 -12.78 -17.69
N PHE A 186 -1.89 -11.49 -17.84
CA PHE A 186 -1.41 -10.64 -18.92
C PHE A 186 -1.68 -11.21 -20.32
N PRO A 187 -2.93 -11.52 -20.71
CA PRO A 187 -3.22 -12.14 -22.00
C PRO A 187 -2.83 -11.22 -23.15
N LEU A 188 -2.00 -11.72 -24.06
CA LEU A 188 -1.63 -10.99 -25.27
C LEU A 188 -1.71 -11.89 -26.51
N PRO A 189 -2.25 -11.37 -27.66
CA PRO A 189 -2.25 -12.10 -28.90
C PRO A 189 -0.85 -12.58 -29.30
N GLY A 190 -0.71 -13.83 -29.69
CA GLY A 190 0.58 -14.45 -30.04
C GLY A 190 1.50 -14.85 -28.87
N LEU A 191 1.30 -14.31 -27.68
CA LEU A 191 2.10 -14.64 -26.47
C LEU A 191 1.35 -15.46 -25.43
N GLY A 192 0.03 -15.69 -25.62
CA GLY A 192 -0.80 -16.44 -24.67
C GLY A 192 -0.98 -15.70 -23.34
N ARG A 193 -1.07 -16.46 -22.23
CA ARG A 193 -1.24 -15.93 -20.88
C ARG A 193 -0.32 -16.63 -19.88
N SER A 194 0.05 -15.95 -18.81
CA SER A 194 0.77 -16.52 -17.67
C SER A 194 -0.20 -17.17 -16.70
N LYS A 195 0.27 -18.19 -15.98
CA LYS A 195 -0.43 -18.72 -14.81
C LYS A 195 0.30 -18.25 -13.55
N THR A 196 -0.42 -17.89 -12.51
CA THR A 196 0.16 -17.47 -11.23
C THR A 196 0.91 -18.62 -10.55
N SER A 197 0.48 -19.86 -10.79
CA SER A 197 1.17 -21.08 -10.35
C SER A 197 2.59 -21.24 -10.93
N ASP A 198 2.86 -20.64 -12.10
CA ASP A 198 4.18 -20.67 -12.74
C ASP A 198 5.12 -19.60 -12.14
N TRP A 199 4.63 -18.75 -11.25
CA TRP A 199 5.38 -17.68 -10.63
C TRP A 199 6.08 -18.19 -9.37
N THR A 200 7.34 -18.52 -9.51
CA THR A 200 8.19 -18.93 -8.39
C THR A 200 8.52 -17.71 -7.53
N ILE A 201 7.69 -17.39 -6.54
CA ILE A 201 7.92 -16.28 -5.61
C ILE A 201 8.42 -16.78 -4.25
N GLU A 202 9.16 -15.93 -3.56
CA GLU A 202 9.50 -16.12 -2.16
C GLU A 202 8.48 -15.34 -1.31
N GLY A 203 7.55 -16.08 -0.68
CA GLY A 203 6.39 -15.49 0.00
C GLY A 203 6.75 -14.71 1.25
N GLY A 204 7.79 -15.14 1.97
CA GLY A 204 8.27 -14.46 3.16
C GLY A 204 8.79 -13.06 2.85
N HIS A 205 9.60 -12.94 1.80
CA HIS A 205 10.11 -11.66 1.33
C HIS A 205 8.98 -10.70 0.93
N LEU A 206 7.97 -11.16 0.18
CA LEU A 206 6.82 -10.31 -0.17
C LEU A 206 6.03 -9.87 1.06
N ALA A 207 5.82 -10.76 2.03
CA ALA A 207 5.14 -10.42 3.27
C ALA A 207 5.94 -9.40 4.07
N GLU A 208 7.26 -9.57 4.19
CA GLU A 208 8.16 -8.63 4.87
C GLU A 208 8.14 -7.25 4.21
N ARG A 209 8.19 -7.19 2.87
CA ARG A 209 8.08 -5.93 2.12
C ARG A 209 6.78 -5.19 2.44
N CYS A 210 5.64 -5.88 2.41
CA CYS A 210 4.35 -5.28 2.77
C CYS A 210 4.34 -4.78 4.23
N GLN A 211 4.91 -5.55 5.18
CA GLN A 211 5.00 -5.15 6.58
C GLN A 211 5.85 -3.88 6.77
N LEU A 212 6.99 -3.81 6.10
CA LEU A 212 7.87 -2.63 6.13
C LEU A 212 7.16 -1.40 5.54
N PHE A 213 6.39 -1.57 4.48
CA PHE A 213 5.62 -0.45 3.93
C PHE A 213 4.50 0.03 4.87
N VAL A 214 3.88 -0.87 5.64
CA VAL A 214 2.93 -0.45 6.69
C VAL A 214 3.63 0.40 7.76
N ILE A 215 4.88 0.06 8.17
CA ILE A 215 5.67 0.91 9.08
C ILE A 215 5.92 2.28 8.46
N VAL A 216 6.29 2.31 7.18
CA VAL A 216 6.51 3.55 6.41
C VAL A 216 5.26 4.42 6.41
N ALA A 217 4.09 3.85 6.10
CA ALA A 217 2.83 4.57 6.07
C ALA A 217 2.39 5.08 7.46
N LEU A 218 2.56 4.26 8.50
CA LEU A 218 2.32 4.70 9.88
C LEU A 218 3.32 5.76 10.34
N GLY A 219 4.57 5.71 9.84
CA GLY A 219 5.56 6.76 10.04
C GLY A 219 5.11 8.10 9.49
N GLU A 220 4.42 8.10 8.35
CA GLU A 220 3.84 9.33 7.76
C GLU A 220 2.80 9.97 8.70
N THR A 221 1.93 9.19 9.34
CA THR A 221 0.97 9.76 10.30
C THR A 221 1.68 10.47 11.46
N LEU A 222 2.81 9.94 11.92
CA LEU A 222 3.62 10.56 12.97
C LEU A 222 4.36 11.80 12.47
N LEU A 223 4.89 11.77 11.24
CA LEU A 223 5.59 12.90 10.64
C LEU A 223 4.65 14.08 10.38
N ALA A 224 3.45 13.82 9.82
CA ALA A 224 2.42 14.82 9.61
C ALA A 224 1.98 15.43 10.93
N THR A 225 1.66 14.60 11.93
CA THR A 225 1.31 15.04 13.29
C THR A 225 2.42 15.90 13.90
N GLY A 226 3.67 15.47 13.82
CA GLY A 226 4.84 16.21 14.32
C GLY A 226 5.05 17.55 13.60
N ALA A 227 4.89 17.58 12.27
CA ALA A 227 5.05 18.78 11.46
C ALA A 227 3.94 19.81 11.77
N THR A 228 2.69 19.38 11.98
CA THR A 228 1.58 20.25 12.35
C THR A 228 1.75 20.79 13.77
N MET A 229 2.19 19.93 14.71
CA MET A 229 2.53 20.34 16.07
C MET A 229 3.66 21.37 16.10
N ALA A 230 4.70 21.20 15.29
CA ALA A 230 5.84 22.12 15.22
C ALA A 230 5.44 23.50 14.67
N ARG A 231 4.35 23.61 13.93
CA ARG A 231 3.81 24.87 13.39
C ARG A 231 2.78 25.52 14.33
N ALA A 232 2.31 24.79 15.35
CA ALA A 232 1.35 25.34 16.30
C ALA A 232 1.99 26.47 17.12
N GLU A 233 1.35 27.66 17.12
CA GLU A 233 1.84 28.85 17.85
C GLU A 233 1.71 28.68 19.37
N VAL A 234 0.71 27.94 19.82
CA VAL A 234 0.39 27.70 21.23
C VAL A 234 0.21 26.21 21.48
N TRP A 235 0.84 25.74 22.54
CA TRP A 235 0.72 24.35 23.01
C TRP A 235 -0.21 24.33 24.23
N ASP A 236 -1.48 24.51 23.97
CA ASP A 236 -2.52 24.47 24.99
C ASP A 236 -3.08 23.06 25.21
N VAL A 237 -3.99 22.91 26.18
CA VAL A 237 -4.57 21.62 26.53
C VAL A 237 -5.32 20.96 25.35
N PRO A 238 -6.12 21.66 24.54
CA PRO A 238 -6.75 21.09 23.35
C PRO A 238 -5.74 20.54 22.33
N VAL A 239 -4.70 21.29 21.99
CA VAL A 239 -3.65 20.86 21.04
C VAL A 239 -2.88 19.65 21.57
N LEU A 240 -2.51 19.64 22.86
CA LEU A 240 -1.87 18.49 23.49
C LEU A 240 -2.80 17.27 23.55
N SER A 241 -4.10 17.49 23.77
CA SER A 241 -5.12 16.44 23.74
C SER A 241 -5.28 15.85 22.34
N ALA A 242 -5.27 16.70 21.29
CA ALA A 242 -5.31 16.31 19.90
C ALA A 242 -4.08 15.45 19.53
N LEU A 243 -2.89 15.90 19.95
CA LEU A 243 -1.64 15.12 19.78
C LEU A 243 -1.74 13.73 20.42
N LEU A 244 -2.27 13.66 21.63
CA LEU A 244 -2.43 12.37 22.31
C LEU A 244 -3.44 11.48 21.58
N ALA A 245 -4.58 12.02 21.15
CA ALA A 245 -5.59 11.25 20.41
C ALA A 245 -5.04 10.70 19.10
N THR A 246 -4.35 11.52 18.29
CA THR A 246 -3.78 11.12 16.99
C THR A 246 -2.65 10.10 17.17
N PHE A 247 -1.79 10.27 18.16
CA PHE A 247 -0.74 9.33 18.51
C PHE A 247 -1.31 7.96 18.93
N LEU A 248 -2.30 7.94 19.82
CA LEU A 248 -2.94 6.70 20.28
C LEU A 248 -3.70 6.02 19.15
N GLY A 249 -4.31 6.76 18.22
CA GLY A 249 -4.92 6.23 17.01
C GLY A 249 -3.91 5.51 16.12
N THR A 250 -2.75 6.14 15.88
CA THR A 250 -1.65 5.53 15.13
C THR A 250 -1.10 4.27 15.84
N LEU A 251 -0.94 4.33 17.16
CA LEU A 251 -0.50 3.19 17.97
C LEU A 251 -1.53 2.03 17.92
N ALA A 252 -2.83 2.34 17.92
CA ALA A 252 -3.88 1.32 17.80
C ALA A 252 -3.82 0.63 16.42
N MET A 253 -3.61 1.38 15.32
CA MET A 253 -3.41 0.80 14.00
C MET A 253 -2.16 -0.07 13.95
N TRP A 254 -1.03 0.39 14.50
CA TRP A 254 0.19 -0.41 14.61
C TRP A 254 -0.06 -1.72 15.38
N TRP A 255 -0.75 -1.64 16.52
CA TRP A 255 -1.07 -2.82 17.33
C TRP A 255 -1.97 -3.82 16.59
N LEU A 256 -2.99 -3.33 15.90
CA LEU A 256 -3.91 -4.16 15.10
C LEU A 256 -3.19 -4.94 14.01
N TYR A 257 -2.14 -4.37 13.42
CA TYR A 257 -1.37 -5.02 12.38
C TYR A 257 -0.26 -5.90 12.95
N PHE A 258 0.68 -5.32 13.71
CA PHE A 258 1.88 -6.03 14.19
C PHE A 258 1.65 -6.85 15.46
N GLY A 259 0.81 -6.40 16.35
CA GLY A 259 0.51 -7.08 17.60
C GLY A 259 -0.39 -8.31 17.46
N THR A 260 -1.09 -8.42 16.32
CA THR A 260 -2.16 -9.42 16.19
C THR A 260 -2.08 -10.33 14.97
N SER A 261 -1.28 -10.03 13.93
CA SER A 261 -1.41 -10.79 12.68
C SER A 261 -0.18 -10.92 11.79
N SER A 262 0.83 -10.08 11.91
CA SER A 262 1.92 -10.03 10.92
C SER A 262 2.81 -11.28 10.88
N LYS A 263 2.97 -11.97 12.00
CA LYS A 263 3.88 -13.13 12.13
C LYS A 263 3.47 -14.34 11.30
N ASP A 264 2.17 -14.50 11.03
CA ASP A 264 1.62 -15.69 10.37
C ASP A 264 1.47 -15.53 8.86
N ALA A 265 1.72 -14.33 8.33
CA ALA A 265 1.56 -14.02 6.91
C ALA A 265 2.50 -14.84 6.02
N THR A 266 3.77 -14.93 6.39
CA THR A 266 4.77 -15.74 5.69
C THR A 266 4.31 -17.19 5.58
N ALA A 267 3.84 -17.77 6.69
CA ALA A 267 3.36 -19.14 6.73
C ALA A 267 2.11 -19.35 5.86
N ALA A 268 1.22 -18.36 5.77
CA ALA A 268 0.04 -18.42 4.92
C ALA A 268 0.39 -18.47 3.43
N ILE A 269 1.37 -17.65 2.99
CA ILE A 269 1.81 -17.63 1.58
C ILE A 269 2.56 -18.93 1.25
N THR A 270 3.47 -19.37 2.12
CA THR A 270 4.30 -20.55 1.88
C THR A 270 3.50 -21.87 1.84
N ARG A 271 2.37 -21.96 2.57
CA ARG A 271 1.50 -23.14 2.57
C ARG A 271 0.52 -23.19 1.40
N SER A 272 0.48 -22.15 0.56
CA SER A 272 -0.47 -22.09 -0.55
C SER A 272 0.00 -22.93 -1.72
N ASP A 273 -0.95 -23.61 -2.39
CA ASP A 273 -0.75 -24.30 -3.66
C ASP A 273 -0.49 -23.32 -4.83
N ASP A 274 -0.81 -22.03 -4.68
CA ASP A 274 -0.56 -20.95 -5.64
C ASP A 274 0.02 -19.73 -4.92
N PRO A 275 1.34 -19.72 -4.63
CA PRO A 275 2.00 -18.62 -3.94
C PRO A 275 1.92 -17.29 -4.71
N GLY A 276 1.96 -17.35 -6.05
CA GLY A 276 1.83 -16.17 -6.91
C GLY A 276 0.50 -15.45 -6.74
N ARG A 277 -0.60 -16.21 -6.69
CA ARG A 277 -1.93 -15.67 -6.47
C ARG A 277 -2.09 -15.04 -5.08
N ILE A 278 -1.63 -15.72 -4.04
CA ILE A 278 -1.69 -15.18 -2.68
C ILE A 278 -0.80 -13.95 -2.53
N GLY A 279 0.41 -13.95 -3.08
CA GLY A 279 1.29 -12.79 -3.06
C GLY A 279 0.67 -11.57 -3.73
N ALA A 280 0.02 -11.74 -4.89
CA ALA A 280 -0.73 -10.67 -5.54
C ALA A 280 -1.89 -10.17 -4.66
N TYR A 281 -2.65 -11.09 -4.05
CA TYR A 281 -3.75 -10.76 -3.17
C TYR A 281 -3.30 -9.96 -1.94
N PHE A 282 -2.15 -10.32 -1.35
CA PHE A 282 -1.54 -9.56 -0.26
C PHE A 282 -1.25 -8.11 -0.65
N HIS A 283 -0.69 -7.87 -1.83
CA HIS A 283 -0.44 -6.51 -2.31
C HIS A 283 -1.72 -5.69 -2.46
N TYR A 284 -2.78 -6.27 -3.02
CA TYR A 284 -4.06 -5.57 -3.19
C TYR A 284 -4.73 -5.23 -1.86
N ILE A 285 -4.64 -6.13 -0.87
CA ILE A 285 -5.14 -5.88 0.49
C ILE A 285 -4.36 -4.73 1.13
N HIS A 286 -3.03 -4.72 0.98
CA HIS A 286 -2.20 -3.68 1.57
C HIS A 286 -2.43 -2.31 0.92
N ALA A 287 -2.75 -2.26 -0.38
CA ALA A 287 -3.19 -1.01 -1.01
C ALA A 287 -4.41 -0.40 -0.31
N ILE A 288 -5.41 -1.23 0.06
CA ILE A 288 -6.59 -0.78 0.78
C ILE A 288 -6.22 -0.34 2.21
N LEU A 289 -5.48 -1.18 2.92
CA LEU A 289 -5.08 -0.93 4.30
C LEU A 289 -4.29 0.38 4.44
N ILE A 290 -3.30 0.58 3.57
CA ILE A 290 -2.44 1.78 3.58
C ILE A 290 -3.21 3.00 3.09
N GLY A 291 -4.12 2.86 2.13
CA GLY A 291 -5.07 3.92 1.77
C GLY A 291 -5.87 4.42 2.98
N GLY A 292 -6.29 3.50 3.87
CA GLY A 292 -6.91 3.84 5.16
C GLY A 292 -5.96 4.60 6.10
N VAL A 293 -4.67 4.23 6.14
CA VAL A 293 -3.65 4.98 6.92
C VAL A 293 -3.48 6.40 6.38
N ILE A 294 -3.35 6.58 5.05
CA ILE A 294 -3.24 7.89 4.40
C ILE A 294 -4.45 8.76 4.74
N ALA A 295 -5.66 8.23 4.59
CA ALA A 295 -6.88 8.95 4.92
C ALA A 295 -6.97 9.31 6.42
N THR A 296 -6.49 8.43 7.31
CA THR A 296 -6.42 8.70 8.74
C THR A 296 -5.40 9.79 9.06
N ALA A 297 -4.26 9.83 8.36
CA ALA A 297 -3.26 10.90 8.51
C ALA A 297 -3.86 12.29 8.20
N VAL A 298 -4.65 12.39 7.13
CA VAL A 298 -5.38 13.63 6.78
C VAL A 298 -6.37 14.02 7.89
N GLY A 299 -7.12 13.06 8.43
CA GLY A 299 -8.03 13.30 9.56
C GLY A 299 -7.29 13.79 10.81
N ASN A 300 -6.15 13.19 11.12
CA ASN A 300 -5.30 13.56 12.24
C ASN A 300 -4.78 14.99 12.10
N ASP A 301 -4.37 15.39 10.90
CA ASP A 301 -3.88 16.75 10.63
C ASP A 301 -4.98 17.79 10.86
N LEU A 302 -6.22 17.52 10.42
CA LEU A 302 -7.38 18.37 10.67
C LEU A 302 -7.68 18.52 12.17
N VAL A 303 -7.68 17.42 12.92
CA VAL A 303 -7.95 17.43 14.37
C VAL A 303 -6.90 18.24 15.12
N LEU A 304 -5.63 18.14 14.72
CA LEU A 304 -4.53 18.83 15.38
C LEU A 304 -4.48 20.31 15.02
N ALA A 305 -4.72 20.65 13.74
CA ALA A 305 -4.66 22.03 13.26
C ALA A 305 -5.88 22.87 13.73
N HIS A 306 -7.05 22.23 13.89
CA HIS A 306 -8.33 22.91 14.13
C HIS A 306 -9.20 22.22 15.19
N PRO A 307 -8.71 21.98 16.42
CA PRO A 307 -9.35 21.10 17.40
C PRO A 307 -10.79 21.52 17.75
N HIS A 308 -11.11 22.80 17.73
CA HIS A 308 -12.42 23.34 18.10
C HIS A 308 -13.34 23.67 16.93
N ASP A 309 -12.89 23.46 15.69
CA ASP A 309 -13.73 23.74 14.54
C ASP A 309 -14.93 22.79 14.48
N PRO A 310 -16.09 23.27 14.03
CA PRO A 310 -17.24 22.43 13.76
C PRO A 310 -16.96 21.53 12.54
N LEU A 311 -17.52 20.31 12.56
CA LEU A 311 -17.32 19.38 11.47
C LEU A 311 -18.13 19.76 10.24
N LYS A 312 -17.45 19.95 9.12
CA LYS A 312 -18.02 19.98 7.78
C LYS A 312 -18.19 18.54 7.27
N THR A 313 -19.11 18.30 6.34
CA THR A 313 -19.36 16.96 5.79
C THR A 313 -18.08 16.27 5.30
N ALA A 314 -17.17 17.00 4.62
CA ALA A 314 -15.90 16.45 4.16
C ALA A 314 -15.01 15.97 5.33
N TYR A 315 -15.00 16.71 6.45
CA TYR A 315 -14.25 16.32 7.65
C TYR A 315 -14.85 15.10 8.34
N VAL A 316 -16.20 15.02 8.40
CA VAL A 316 -16.88 13.81 8.91
C VAL A 316 -16.51 12.59 8.08
N VAL A 317 -16.55 12.73 6.74
CA VAL A 317 -16.24 11.63 5.83
C VAL A 317 -14.81 11.15 6.05
N ILE A 318 -13.80 12.01 6.08
CA ILE A 318 -12.40 11.58 6.18
C ILE A 318 -12.09 10.98 7.56
N LEU A 319 -12.61 11.55 8.65
CA LEU A 319 -12.41 11.07 10.02
C LEU A 319 -13.04 9.70 10.25
N VAL A 320 -14.14 9.38 9.56
CA VAL A 320 -14.79 8.06 9.64
C VAL A 320 -14.20 7.09 8.62
N ALA A 321 -14.02 7.52 7.36
CA ALA A 321 -13.59 6.65 6.28
C ALA A 321 -12.14 6.15 6.46
N GLY A 322 -11.21 6.98 6.90
CA GLY A 322 -9.82 6.56 7.12
C GLY A 322 -9.71 5.33 8.03
N PRO A 323 -10.14 5.43 9.31
CA PRO A 323 -10.15 4.29 10.22
C PRO A 323 -11.02 3.12 9.75
N ALA A 324 -12.16 3.37 9.09
CA ALA A 324 -13.03 2.32 8.59
C ALA A 324 -12.37 1.52 7.45
N ILE A 325 -11.74 2.19 6.47
CA ILE A 325 -10.98 1.55 5.38
C ILE A 325 -9.83 0.74 5.95
N TYR A 326 -9.12 1.28 6.95
CA TYR A 326 -8.06 0.55 7.64
C TYR A 326 -8.58 -0.73 8.29
N LEU A 327 -9.68 -0.66 9.05
CA LEU A 327 -10.30 -1.83 9.69
C LEU A 327 -10.80 -2.85 8.66
N LEU A 328 -11.40 -2.40 7.55
CA LEU A 328 -11.82 -3.29 6.46
C LEU A 328 -10.63 -3.97 5.79
N GLY A 329 -9.57 -3.23 5.46
CA GLY A 329 -8.31 -3.79 4.94
C GLY A 329 -7.70 -4.80 5.89
N SER A 330 -7.63 -4.48 7.19
CA SER A 330 -7.16 -5.38 8.24
C SER A 330 -8.04 -6.63 8.38
N ALA A 331 -9.36 -6.51 8.25
CA ALA A 331 -10.27 -7.64 8.29
C ALA A 331 -10.08 -8.59 7.10
N ILE A 332 -9.91 -8.03 5.88
CA ILE A 332 -9.63 -8.80 4.67
C ILE A 332 -8.26 -9.48 4.77
N TYR A 333 -7.26 -8.78 5.30
CA TYR A 333 -5.93 -9.34 5.57
C TYR A 333 -6.01 -10.54 6.53
N LYS A 334 -6.73 -10.40 7.64
CA LYS A 334 -6.92 -11.51 8.60
C LYS A 334 -7.71 -12.68 8.01
N LYS A 335 -8.67 -12.40 7.13
CA LYS A 335 -9.36 -13.45 6.38
C LYS A 335 -8.38 -14.21 5.47
N ALA A 336 -7.46 -13.52 4.80
CA ALA A 336 -6.46 -14.16 3.96
C ALA A 336 -5.47 -15.02 4.76
N VAL A 337 -5.04 -14.56 5.95
CA VAL A 337 -4.08 -15.26 6.80
C VAL A 337 -4.71 -16.38 7.62
N TYR A 338 -5.88 -16.13 8.21
CA TYR A 338 -6.51 -17.03 9.20
C TYR A 338 -7.82 -17.67 8.72
N GLY A 339 -8.29 -17.34 7.52
CA GLY A 339 -9.55 -17.84 6.96
C GLY A 339 -10.82 -17.24 7.57
N VAL A 340 -10.71 -16.34 8.55
CA VAL A 340 -11.84 -15.80 9.32
C VAL A 340 -11.82 -14.27 9.34
N VAL A 341 -12.98 -13.65 9.12
CA VAL A 341 -13.18 -12.21 9.31
C VAL A 341 -13.44 -11.95 10.82
N PRO A 342 -12.64 -11.13 11.50
CA PRO A 342 -12.85 -10.84 12.90
C PRO A 342 -14.12 -10.02 13.14
N ALA A 343 -15.01 -10.49 14.01
CA ALA A 343 -16.22 -9.75 14.35
C ALA A 343 -15.93 -8.38 15.01
N SER A 344 -14.82 -8.27 15.75
CA SER A 344 -14.36 -7.01 16.35
C SER A 344 -14.15 -5.90 15.32
N HIS A 345 -13.59 -6.22 14.14
CA HIS A 345 -13.38 -5.27 13.06
C HIS A 345 -14.72 -4.79 12.48
N MET A 346 -15.66 -5.70 12.27
CA MET A 346 -17.01 -5.35 11.78
C MET A 346 -17.77 -4.48 12.77
N VAL A 347 -17.68 -4.80 14.07
CA VAL A 347 -18.24 -3.95 15.14
C VAL A 347 -17.56 -2.58 15.14
N GLY A 348 -16.24 -2.52 14.96
CA GLY A 348 -15.52 -1.25 14.84
C GLY A 348 -15.99 -0.40 13.67
N VAL A 349 -16.12 -1.00 12.48
CA VAL A 349 -16.64 -0.31 11.29
C VAL A 349 -18.07 0.19 11.53
N ALA A 350 -18.94 -0.66 12.08
CA ALA A 350 -20.32 -0.25 12.42
C ALA A 350 -20.35 0.90 13.44
N ALA A 351 -19.49 0.85 14.47
CA ALA A 351 -19.36 1.93 15.46
C ALA A 351 -18.92 3.25 14.79
N LEU A 352 -17.91 3.21 13.90
CA LEU A 352 -17.47 4.40 13.15
C LEU A 352 -18.60 4.99 12.29
N VAL A 353 -19.39 4.17 11.62
CA VAL A 353 -20.55 4.63 10.84
C VAL A 353 -21.61 5.25 11.74
N LEU A 354 -21.85 4.69 12.93
CA LEU A 354 -22.78 5.23 13.91
C LEU A 354 -22.32 6.56 14.53
N LEU A 355 -21.03 6.91 14.43
CA LEU A 355 -20.52 8.23 14.82
C LEU A 355 -20.89 9.34 13.83
N VAL A 356 -21.28 9.03 12.58
CA VAL A 356 -21.60 10.03 11.57
C VAL A 356 -22.66 11.05 12.05
N PRO A 357 -23.83 10.66 12.59
CA PRO A 357 -24.79 11.62 13.09
C PRO A 357 -24.26 12.39 14.33
N VAL A 358 -23.42 11.77 15.17
CA VAL A 358 -22.83 12.41 16.35
C VAL A 358 -21.85 13.51 15.95
N ALA A 359 -21.13 13.32 14.82
CA ALA A 359 -20.13 14.25 14.34
C ALA A 359 -20.67 15.69 14.12
N TYR A 360 -21.93 15.85 13.75
CA TYR A 360 -22.53 17.16 13.53
C TYR A 360 -22.90 17.91 14.83
N ALA A 361 -22.75 17.25 15.98
CA ALA A 361 -23.02 17.82 17.30
C ALA A 361 -21.76 18.05 18.16
N VAL A 362 -20.60 17.74 17.63
CA VAL A 362 -19.31 17.81 18.34
C VAL A 362 -18.25 18.55 17.53
N ASP A 363 -17.11 18.91 18.16
CA ASP A 363 -15.95 19.47 17.49
C ASP A 363 -14.97 18.38 16.97
N LEU A 364 -13.96 18.84 16.19
CA LEU A 364 -12.95 17.97 15.59
C LEU A 364 -12.17 17.17 16.63
N LEU A 365 -11.81 17.78 17.76
CA LEU A 365 -11.09 17.11 18.84
C LEU A 365 -11.89 15.95 19.44
N THR A 366 -13.17 16.21 19.74
CA THR A 366 -14.07 15.18 20.28
C THR A 366 -14.26 14.05 19.30
N MET A 367 -14.45 14.34 18.02
CA MET A 367 -14.57 13.32 16.99
C MET A 367 -13.28 12.53 16.81
N GLY A 368 -12.12 13.18 16.87
CA GLY A 368 -10.81 12.52 16.85
C GLY A 368 -10.64 11.50 18.00
N TRP A 369 -11.07 11.88 19.22
CA TRP A 369 -11.09 10.94 20.34
C TRP A 369 -12.07 9.77 20.14
N LEU A 370 -13.26 10.03 19.65
CA LEU A 370 -14.27 9.00 19.44
C LEU A 370 -13.78 7.94 18.44
N THR A 371 -13.19 8.36 17.31
CA THR A 371 -12.62 7.42 16.32
C THR A 371 -11.42 6.66 16.87
N THR A 372 -10.56 7.32 17.62
CA THR A 372 -9.41 6.69 18.30
C THR A 372 -9.85 5.65 19.34
N ILE A 373 -10.87 5.95 20.14
CA ILE A 373 -11.43 5.01 21.12
C ILE A 373 -11.99 3.76 20.42
N VAL A 374 -12.62 3.90 19.27
CA VAL A 374 -13.09 2.74 18.47
C VAL A 374 -11.91 1.87 18.05
N LEU A 375 -10.83 2.45 17.53
CA LEU A 375 -9.63 1.70 17.13
C LEU A 375 -8.97 0.99 18.32
N LEU A 376 -8.83 1.67 19.46
CA LEU A 376 -8.30 1.09 20.70
C LEU A 376 -9.17 -0.06 21.22
N PHE A 377 -10.49 0.09 21.18
CA PHE A 377 -11.43 -0.97 21.55
C PHE A 377 -11.26 -2.21 20.69
N VAL A 378 -11.18 -2.04 19.36
CA VAL A 378 -10.96 -3.16 18.42
C VAL A 378 -9.62 -3.84 18.72
N GLY A 379 -8.53 -3.05 18.90
CA GLY A 379 -7.21 -3.57 19.23
C GLY A 379 -7.20 -4.38 20.54
N PHE A 380 -7.85 -3.87 21.57
CA PHE A 380 -7.98 -4.56 22.87
C PHE A 380 -8.75 -5.88 22.75
N ARG A 381 -9.86 -5.89 22.02
CA ARG A 381 -10.66 -7.10 21.77
C ARG A 381 -9.86 -8.16 21.04
N GLU A 382 -9.10 -7.77 20.01
CA GLU A 382 -8.22 -8.67 19.26
C GLU A 382 -7.11 -9.26 20.15
N GLY A 383 -6.42 -8.42 20.92
CA GLY A 383 -5.37 -8.87 21.83
C GLY A 383 -5.88 -9.91 22.84
N ARG A 384 -7.09 -9.70 23.38
CA ARG A 384 -7.73 -10.69 24.27
C ARG A 384 -8.08 -12.01 23.58
N THR A 385 -8.55 -11.95 22.34
CA THR A 385 -8.91 -13.15 21.57
C THR A 385 -7.67 -14.00 21.27
N LEU A 386 -6.57 -13.36 20.87
CA LEU A 386 -5.29 -14.04 20.63
C LEU A 386 -4.76 -14.70 21.90
N ARG A 387 -4.72 -13.97 23.02
CA ARG A 387 -4.25 -14.53 24.29
C ARG A 387 -5.05 -15.77 24.69
N LYS A 388 -6.36 -15.78 24.50
CA LYS A 388 -7.19 -16.96 24.77
C LYS A 388 -6.83 -18.14 23.86
N ARG A 389 -6.59 -17.91 22.56
CA ARG A 389 -6.19 -18.96 21.61
C ARG A 389 -4.84 -19.57 21.99
N THR A 390 -3.85 -18.74 22.33
CA THR A 390 -2.52 -19.21 22.75
C THR A 390 -2.58 -20.05 24.04
N LEU A 391 -3.40 -19.64 25.00
CA LEU A 391 -3.59 -20.41 26.24
C LEU A 391 -4.31 -21.74 25.99
N SER A 392 -5.30 -21.79 25.12
CA SER A 392 -6.01 -23.03 24.78
C SER A 392 -5.15 -24.02 24.00
N SER A 393 -4.28 -23.53 23.08
CA SER A 393 -3.32 -24.39 22.37
C SER A 393 -2.21 -24.94 23.27
N ALA A 394 -1.77 -24.16 24.26
CA ALA A 394 -0.79 -24.63 25.26
C ALA A 394 -1.38 -25.62 26.30
N ALA A 395 -2.70 -25.65 26.47
CA ALA A 395 -3.40 -26.54 27.36
C ALA A 395 -3.81 -27.88 26.72
N GLN A 396 -3.68 -28.06 25.43
CA GLN A 396 -3.89 -29.34 24.76
C GLN A 396 -2.58 -30.17 24.85
N PRO A 397 -2.58 -31.29 25.61
CA PRO A 397 -1.42 -32.19 25.63
C PRO A 397 -1.17 -32.71 24.23
N ALA A 398 0.11 -32.80 23.82
CA ALA A 398 0.52 -33.44 22.58
C ALA A 398 -0.02 -34.88 22.60
N SER A 399 -1.08 -35.13 21.83
CA SER A 399 -1.54 -36.47 21.54
C SER A 399 -0.49 -37.11 20.63
N HIS A 400 0.34 -37.97 21.19
CA HIS A 400 1.29 -38.84 20.50
C HIS A 400 0.57 -39.87 19.63
#